data_e676fe25813ca6f24e0fc4fbcdc8cbfa
#
_entry.id   e676fe25813ca6f24e0fc4fbcdc8cbfa
#
_cell.length_a   1.000
_cell.length_b   1.000
_cell.length_c   1.000
_cell.angle_alpha   90.00
_cell.angle_beta   90.00
_cell.angle_gamma   90.00
#
_symmetry.space_group_name_H-M   'P 1'
#
loop_
_entity.id
_entity.type
_entity.pdbx_description
1 polymer ?
#
loop_
_entity_poly.entity_id
_entity_poly.type
_entity_poly.pdbx_seq_one_letter_code
_entity_poly.pdbx_strand_id
1 'polypeptide(L)'
;MLEGNVIGIGVDMCAISRMEKSIQKQHFYERVFLENERAYLDTKEKSRAQSAAAMFAAKEAVAKALGTGFAGGVSAFVIEVTHDELGAPGIILYGGAKERLEAMGGKKVLLSLTHESDMATAFAVIVR
;
A
#
# COMPACT_ATOMS: atom_id res chain seq x y z
N MET A 1 -11.85 -3.64 -30.92
CA MET A 1 -12.03 -3.10 -29.58
C MET A 1 -10.68 -2.85 -28.93
N LEU A 2 -10.60 -1.79 -28.28
CA LEU A 2 -9.39 -1.50 -27.55
C LEU A 2 -9.45 -2.16 -26.17
N GLU A 3 -8.53 -3.02 -25.92
CA GLU A 3 -8.35 -3.48 -24.57
C GLU A 3 -7.92 -2.30 -23.74
N GLY A 4 -8.51 -2.17 -22.59
CA GLY A 4 -8.12 -1.14 -21.66
C GLY A 4 -6.67 -1.32 -21.23
N ASN A 5 -6.06 -0.22 -20.81
CA ASN A 5 -4.74 -0.25 -20.24
C ASN A 5 -4.76 -0.72 -18.79
N VAL A 6 -5.94 -0.76 -18.17
CA VAL A 6 -6.09 -1.23 -16.78
C VAL A 6 -6.15 -2.74 -16.80
N ILE A 7 -5.25 -3.37 -16.04
CA ILE A 7 -5.17 -4.83 -15.96
C ILE A 7 -5.32 -5.36 -14.53
N GLY A 8 -5.46 -4.47 -13.55
CA GLY A 8 -5.72 -4.88 -12.18
C GLY A 8 -6.27 -3.72 -11.38
N ILE A 9 -7.19 -4.03 -10.48
CA ILE A 9 -7.75 -3.06 -9.55
C ILE A 9 -7.84 -3.68 -8.16
N GLY A 10 -7.70 -2.86 -7.14
CA GLY A 10 -7.83 -3.31 -5.77
C GLY A 10 -8.29 -2.17 -4.87
N VAL A 11 -9.08 -2.50 -3.89
CA VAL A 11 -9.54 -1.55 -2.88
C VAL A 11 -9.49 -2.24 -1.53
N ASP A 12 -9.10 -1.47 -0.51
CA ASP A 12 -9.09 -2.00 0.84
C ASP A 12 -9.29 -0.88 1.85
N MET A 13 -9.69 -1.27 3.06
CA MET A 13 -9.90 -0.33 4.16
C MET A 13 -9.19 -0.84 5.40
N CYS A 14 -8.76 0.09 6.24
CA CYS A 14 -8.10 -0.23 7.50
C CYS A 14 -8.63 0.69 8.60
N ALA A 15 -9.03 0.11 9.72
CA ALA A 15 -9.47 0.88 10.88
C ALA A 15 -8.27 1.59 11.51
N ILE A 16 -8.36 2.91 11.67
CA ILE A 16 -7.28 3.72 12.20
C ILE A 16 -6.99 3.37 13.65
N SER A 17 -8.05 3.17 14.46
CA SER A 17 -7.89 2.80 15.87
C SER A 17 -7.19 1.45 16.05
N ARG A 18 -7.47 0.49 15.15
CA ARG A 18 -6.81 -0.81 15.19
C ARG A 18 -5.33 -0.69 14.81
N MET A 19 -5.04 0.12 13.79
CA MET A 19 -3.66 0.36 13.38
C MET A 19 -2.87 1.07 14.48
N GLU A 20 -3.49 1.99 15.20
CA GLU A 20 -2.84 2.68 16.31
C GLU A 20 -2.31 1.68 17.35
N LYS A 21 -3.10 0.66 17.66
CA LYS A 21 -2.67 -0.39 18.58
C LYS A 21 -1.57 -1.26 17.97
N SER A 22 -1.71 -1.60 16.70
CA SER A 22 -0.79 -2.51 16.01
C SER A 22 0.62 -1.91 15.90
N ILE A 23 0.73 -0.63 15.56
CA ILE A 23 2.05 -0.01 15.36
C ILE A 23 2.80 0.25 16.67
N GLN A 24 2.16 0.07 17.82
CA GLN A 24 2.85 0.12 19.10
C GLN A 24 3.68 -1.14 19.34
N LYS A 25 3.38 -2.22 18.61
CA LYS A 25 4.15 -3.45 18.67
C LYS A 25 5.31 -3.33 17.68
N GLN A 26 6.53 -3.21 18.22
CA GLN A 26 7.73 -2.98 17.40
C GLN A 26 7.91 -4.03 16.31
N HIS A 27 7.64 -5.30 16.65
CA HIS A 27 7.78 -6.39 15.69
C HIS A 27 6.83 -6.23 14.49
N PHE A 28 5.57 -5.85 14.75
CA PHE A 28 4.60 -5.58 13.68
C PHE A 28 5.07 -4.40 12.83
N TYR A 29 5.47 -3.33 13.48
CA TYR A 29 5.88 -2.10 12.82
C TYR A 29 7.03 -2.34 11.85
N GLU A 30 8.05 -3.06 12.30
CA GLU A 30 9.23 -3.34 11.48
C GLU A 30 8.97 -4.37 10.38
N ARG A 31 8.05 -5.30 10.60
CA ARG A 31 7.74 -6.34 9.62
C ARG A 31 6.85 -5.83 8.50
N VAL A 32 5.97 -4.89 8.79
CA VAL A 32 4.99 -4.39 7.82
C VAL A 32 5.50 -3.18 7.05
N PHE A 33 6.19 -2.29 7.72
CA PHE A 33 6.63 -1.03 7.12
C PHE A 33 8.13 -1.03 6.89
N LEU A 34 8.55 -0.66 5.67
CA LEU A 34 9.95 -0.54 5.30
C LEU A 34 10.58 0.66 6.00
N GLU A 35 11.90 0.72 5.98
CA GLU A 35 12.63 1.78 6.66
C GLU A 35 12.18 3.18 6.22
N ASN A 36 12.04 3.41 4.92
CA ASN A 36 11.59 4.71 4.41
C ASN A 36 10.17 5.03 4.85
N GLU A 37 9.31 4.01 4.92
CA GLU A 37 7.94 4.19 5.39
C GLU A 37 7.90 4.56 6.87
N ARG A 38 8.73 3.89 7.67
CA ARG A 38 8.80 4.20 9.11
C ARG A 38 9.33 5.62 9.34
N ALA A 39 10.34 6.02 8.55
CA ALA A 39 10.88 7.39 8.63
C ALA A 39 9.79 8.42 8.33
N TYR A 40 8.98 8.16 7.30
CA TYR A 40 7.86 9.03 6.95
C TYR A 40 6.84 9.08 8.09
N LEU A 41 6.46 7.92 8.62
CA LEU A 41 5.48 7.85 9.71
C LEU A 41 5.97 8.56 10.97
N ASP A 42 7.26 8.47 11.25
CA ASP A 42 7.83 9.12 12.44
C ASP A 42 7.74 10.65 12.38
N THR A 43 7.54 11.22 11.19
CA THR A 43 7.35 12.66 11.05
C THR A 43 5.90 13.09 11.28
N LYS A 44 4.97 12.16 11.39
CA LYS A 44 3.53 12.47 11.39
C LYS A 44 2.92 12.68 12.77
N GLU A 45 3.62 12.31 13.81
CA GLU A 45 3.17 12.51 15.20
C GLU A 45 1.71 12.10 15.42
N LYS A 46 0.79 13.08 15.62
CA LYS A 46 -0.62 12.80 15.92
C LYS A 46 -1.34 12.07 14.80
N SER A 47 -0.94 12.28 13.55
CA SER A 47 -1.57 11.62 12.41
C SER A 47 -0.86 10.33 12.00
N ARG A 48 0.06 9.84 12.83
CA ARG A 48 0.86 8.64 12.52
C ARG A 48 -0.01 7.41 12.29
N ALA A 49 -0.98 7.17 13.17
CA ALA A 49 -1.88 6.01 13.04
C ALA A 49 -2.74 6.10 11.79
N GLN A 50 -3.23 7.30 11.47
CA GLN A 50 -4.02 7.52 10.26
C GLN A 50 -3.19 7.27 9.00
N SER A 51 -1.96 7.78 8.96
CA SER A 51 -1.07 7.57 7.83
C SER A 51 -0.68 6.11 7.71
N ALA A 52 -0.39 5.44 8.82
CA ALA A 52 -0.05 4.02 8.81
C ALA A 52 -1.22 3.18 8.32
N ALA A 53 -2.45 3.50 8.73
CA ALA A 53 -3.64 2.79 8.28
C ALA A 53 -3.84 2.95 6.78
N ALA A 54 -3.67 4.16 6.26
CA ALA A 54 -3.78 4.40 4.81
C ALA A 54 -2.70 3.64 4.04
N MET A 55 -1.48 3.62 4.54
CA MET A 55 -0.39 2.90 3.89
C MET A 55 -0.60 1.40 3.93
N PHE A 56 -1.11 0.87 5.04
CA PHE A 56 -1.41 -0.56 5.12
C PHE A 56 -2.55 -0.93 4.17
N ALA A 57 -3.61 -0.13 4.12
CA ALA A 57 -4.70 -0.33 3.16
C ALA A 57 -4.17 -0.29 1.73
N ALA A 58 -3.21 0.59 1.44
CA ALA A 58 -2.57 0.66 0.13
C ALA A 58 -1.85 -0.64 -0.22
N LYS A 59 -1.09 -1.20 0.72
CA LYS A 59 -0.38 -2.46 0.50
C LYS A 59 -1.34 -3.60 0.19
N GLU A 60 -2.45 -3.67 0.92
CA GLU A 60 -3.47 -4.69 0.67
C GLU A 60 -4.19 -4.46 -0.66
N ALA A 61 -4.53 -3.21 -0.98
CA ALA A 61 -5.18 -2.88 -2.24
C ALA A 61 -4.29 -3.25 -3.44
N VAL A 62 -2.98 -2.96 -3.34
CA VAL A 62 -2.03 -3.33 -4.39
C VAL A 62 -1.93 -4.85 -4.53
N ALA A 63 -1.87 -5.57 -3.42
CA ALA A 63 -1.83 -7.04 -3.44
C ALA A 63 -3.08 -7.62 -4.11
N LYS A 64 -4.25 -7.02 -3.85
CA LYS A 64 -5.49 -7.43 -4.55
C LYS A 64 -5.42 -7.11 -6.04
N ALA A 65 -4.89 -5.94 -6.41
CA ALA A 65 -4.74 -5.57 -7.81
C ALA A 65 -3.78 -6.50 -8.55
N LEU A 66 -2.76 -7.02 -7.86
CA LEU A 66 -1.85 -8.03 -8.41
C LEU A 66 -2.52 -9.39 -8.53
N GLY A 67 -3.68 -9.57 -7.93
CA GLY A 67 -4.44 -10.83 -8.00
C GLY A 67 -3.96 -11.89 -7.02
N THR A 68 -3.03 -11.57 -6.14
CA THR A 68 -2.42 -12.56 -5.24
C THR A 68 -2.90 -12.44 -3.80
N GLY A 69 -3.30 -11.22 -3.38
CA GLY A 69 -3.36 -10.95 -1.95
C GLY A 69 -1.96 -11.12 -1.35
N PHE A 70 -1.86 -11.28 -0.05
CA PHE A 70 -0.57 -11.52 0.60
C PHE A 70 -0.21 -13.00 0.56
N ALA A 71 0.13 -13.47 -0.64
CA ALA A 71 0.50 -14.86 -0.88
C ALA A 71 1.50 -14.90 -2.05
N GLY A 72 2.15 -16.04 -2.24
CA GLY A 72 3.01 -16.28 -3.39
C GLY A 72 4.20 -15.32 -3.49
N GLY A 73 4.79 -14.97 -2.38
CA GLY A 73 5.93 -14.05 -2.36
C GLY A 73 5.54 -12.57 -2.30
N VAL A 74 4.23 -12.28 -2.25
CA VAL A 74 3.72 -10.91 -2.10
C VAL A 74 3.35 -10.68 -0.64
N SER A 75 4.02 -9.77 0.02
CA SER A 75 3.77 -9.40 1.40
C SER A 75 3.76 -7.88 1.53
N ALA A 76 3.34 -7.40 2.68
CA ALA A 76 3.35 -5.97 2.95
C ALA A 76 4.76 -5.37 2.82
N PHE A 77 5.79 -6.14 3.13
CA PHE A 77 7.17 -5.66 3.14
C PHE A 77 7.80 -5.54 1.74
N VAL A 78 7.17 -6.10 0.70
CA VAL A 78 7.66 -5.95 -0.68
C VAL A 78 6.85 -4.94 -1.49
N ILE A 79 5.93 -4.22 -0.84
CA ILE A 79 5.13 -3.16 -1.43
C ILE A 79 5.41 -1.88 -0.63
N GLU A 80 6.13 -0.96 -1.22
CA GLU A 80 6.49 0.29 -0.54
C GLU A 80 5.59 1.42 -0.99
N VAL A 81 5.02 2.15 -0.02
CA VAL A 81 4.25 3.36 -0.29
C VAL A 81 5.17 4.56 -0.14
N THR A 82 5.23 5.38 -1.17
CA THR A 82 6.03 6.60 -1.19
C THR A 82 5.12 7.82 -1.23
N HIS A 83 5.68 8.98 -0.92
CA HIS A 83 4.97 10.25 -1.00
C HIS A 83 5.88 11.26 -1.66
N ASP A 84 5.35 12.01 -2.63
CA ASP A 84 6.13 13.05 -3.28
C ASP A 84 6.08 14.35 -2.44
N GLU A 85 6.67 15.40 -2.96
CA GLU A 85 6.76 16.69 -2.26
C GLU A 85 5.39 17.31 -1.97
N LEU A 86 4.40 16.99 -2.82
CA LEU A 86 3.04 17.48 -2.65
C LEU A 86 2.18 16.53 -1.82
N GLY A 87 2.76 15.41 -1.38
CA GLY A 87 2.05 14.42 -0.58
C GLY A 87 1.32 13.36 -1.40
N ALA A 88 1.46 13.37 -2.73
CA ALA A 88 0.81 12.36 -3.56
C ALA A 88 1.47 11.00 -3.34
N PRO A 89 0.67 9.95 -3.14
CA PRO A 89 1.22 8.62 -2.89
C PRO A 89 1.68 7.93 -4.17
N GLY A 90 2.69 7.09 -4.02
CA GLY A 90 3.19 6.24 -5.09
C GLY A 90 3.55 4.87 -4.55
N ILE A 91 3.89 3.96 -5.44
CA ILE A 91 4.20 2.57 -5.09
C ILE A 91 5.51 2.14 -5.74
N ILE A 92 6.36 1.50 -4.94
CA ILE A 92 7.52 0.78 -5.45
C ILE A 92 7.36 -0.68 -5.06
N LEU A 93 7.54 -1.59 -6.01
CA LEU A 93 7.43 -3.02 -5.77
C LEU A 93 8.80 -3.68 -5.77
N TYR A 94 8.97 -4.67 -4.89
CA TYR A 94 10.18 -5.45 -4.76
C TYR A 94 9.85 -6.95 -4.84
N GLY A 95 10.87 -7.77 -5.07
CA GLY A 95 10.75 -9.23 -4.96
C GLY A 95 9.53 -9.81 -5.67
N GLY A 96 8.78 -10.62 -4.96
CA GLY A 96 7.62 -11.32 -5.53
C GLY A 96 6.55 -10.40 -6.08
N ALA A 97 6.35 -9.23 -5.49
CA ALA A 97 5.37 -8.27 -5.99
C ALA A 97 5.82 -7.70 -7.35
N LYS A 98 7.09 -7.38 -7.48
CA LYS A 98 7.65 -6.90 -8.75
C LYS A 98 7.57 -7.97 -9.82
N GLU A 99 7.92 -9.21 -9.47
CA GLU A 99 7.86 -10.33 -10.41
C GLU A 99 6.42 -10.55 -10.89
N ARG A 100 5.46 -10.47 -9.98
CA ARG A 100 4.05 -10.63 -10.34
C ARG A 100 3.56 -9.53 -11.27
N LEU A 101 3.94 -8.28 -10.99
CA LEU A 101 3.59 -7.16 -11.85
C LEU A 101 4.10 -7.40 -13.28
N GLU A 102 5.34 -7.81 -13.41
CA GLU A 102 5.96 -8.09 -14.71
C GLU A 102 5.28 -9.26 -15.40
N ALA A 103 4.98 -10.33 -14.65
CA ALA A 103 4.33 -11.52 -15.22
C ALA A 103 2.94 -11.21 -15.77
N MET A 104 2.21 -10.28 -15.17
CA MET A 104 0.88 -9.91 -15.68
C MET A 104 0.94 -8.82 -16.75
N GLY A 105 2.13 -8.36 -17.12
CA GLY A 105 2.30 -7.33 -18.13
C GLY A 105 2.09 -5.92 -17.64
N GLY A 106 2.11 -5.73 -16.31
CA GLY A 106 1.93 -4.41 -15.72
C GLY A 106 3.21 -3.59 -15.77
N LYS A 107 3.05 -2.28 -15.86
CA LYS A 107 4.18 -1.34 -15.86
C LYS A 107 4.11 -0.36 -14.72
N LYS A 108 2.91 -0.01 -14.26
CA LYS A 108 2.75 1.04 -13.28
C LYS A 108 1.59 0.75 -12.36
N VAL A 109 1.75 1.12 -11.10
CA VAL A 109 0.69 1.07 -10.10
C VAL A 109 0.30 2.50 -9.75
N LEU A 110 -0.98 2.81 -9.90
CA LEU A 110 -1.55 4.09 -9.52
C LEU A 110 -2.29 3.90 -8.21
N LEU A 111 -2.23 4.91 -7.35
CA LEU A 111 -2.76 4.79 -6.00
C LEU A 111 -3.51 6.05 -5.61
N SER A 112 -4.66 5.87 -4.97
CA SER A 112 -5.40 6.96 -4.34
C SER A 112 -5.76 6.54 -2.92
N LEU A 113 -5.62 7.47 -1.99
CA LEU A 113 -5.89 7.24 -0.57
C LEU A 113 -6.92 8.25 -0.08
N THR A 114 -7.77 7.81 0.82
CA THR A 114 -8.72 8.70 1.49
C THR A 114 -9.00 8.17 2.90
N HIS A 115 -9.60 8.99 3.74
CA HIS A 115 -10.01 8.57 5.07
C HIS A 115 -11.27 9.32 5.48
N GLU A 116 -12.08 8.67 6.29
CA GLU A 116 -13.30 9.22 6.85
C GLU A 116 -13.54 8.55 8.19
N SER A 117 -13.79 9.35 9.22
CA SER A 117 -14.00 8.83 10.58
C SER A 117 -12.82 7.95 11.02
N ASP A 118 -13.06 6.70 11.41
CA ASP A 118 -12.03 5.77 11.88
C ASP A 118 -11.52 4.85 10.76
N MET A 119 -11.77 5.19 9.49
CA MET A 119 -11.39 4.33 8.37
C MET A 119 -10.47 5.06 7.40
N ALA A 120 -9.42 4.36 6.98
CA ALA A 120 -8.58 4.77 5.86
C ALA A 120 -8.83 3.81 4.71
N THR A 121 -8.92 4.33 3.50
CA THR A 121 -9.25 3.55 2.31
C THR A 121 -8.21 3.79 1.22
N ALA A 122 -7.86 2.73 0.51
CA ALA A 122 -6.92 2.80 -0.60
C ALA A 122 -7.54 2.16 -1.84
N PHE A 123 -7.27 2.78 -2.99
CA PHE A 123 -7.67 2.24 -4.29
C PHE A 123 -6.44 2.17 -5.17
N ALA A 124 -6.15 0.99 -5.69
CA ALA A 124 -4.99 0.74 -6.53
C ALA A 124 -5.41 0.32 -7.92
N VAL A 125 -4.70 0.83 -8.93
CA VAL A 125 -4.95 0.51 -10.35
C VAL A 125 -3.61 0.14 -10.96
N ILE A 126 -3.57 -1.02 -11.62
CA ILE A 126 -2.39 -1.44 -12.38
C ILE A 126 -2.65 -1.19 -13.85
N VAL A 127 -1.70 -0.52 -14.48
CA VAL A 127 -1.77 -0.24 -15.91
C VAL A 127 -0.57 -0.84 -16.63
N ARG A 128 -0.75 -1.10 -17.90
CA ARG A 128 0.32 -1.59 -18.78
C ARG A 128 0.79 -0.53 -19.75
#